data_d2b034a2134ba105183d0425282624ee
#
_entry.id   d2b034a2134ba105183d0425282624ee
#
_cell.length_a   1.000
_cell.length_b   1.000
_cell.length_c   1.000
_cell.angle_alpha   90.00
_cell.angle_beta   90.00
_cell.angle_gamma   90.00
#
_symmetry.space_group_name_H-M   'P 1'
#
loop_
_entity.id
_entity.type
_entity.pdbx_description
1 polymer ?
#
loop_
_entity_poly.entity_id
_entity_poly.type
_entity_poly.pdbx_seq_one_letter_code
_entity_poly.pdbx_strand_id
1 'polypeptide(L)'
;MKHDKLENLLEVVRDHVALGNYVDTRHAKIRKEQRRILTRDVVSILMSGFHEKKKDKFDPHYQEWNYAIRGKLESEDREIRVIISFDEEGMLIITAIELQ
;
A
#
# COMPACT_ATOMS: atom_id res chain seq x y z
N MET A 1 -10.11 -16.50 11.78
CA MET A 1 -9.64 -15.57 12.82
C MET A 1 -9.48 -14.19 12.22
N LYS A 2 -9.92 -13.19 12.96
CA LYS A 2 -9.85 -11.82 12.44
C LYS A 2 -8.42 -11.27 12.29
N HIS A 3 -7.45 -12.00 12.83
CA HIS A 3 -6.04 -11.59 12.72
C HIS A 3 -5.31 -12.31 11.60
N ASP A 4 -6.02 -13.12 10.84
CA ASP A 4 -5.40 -13.83 9.74
C ASP A 4 -5.12 -12.86 8.58
N LYS A 5 -4.02 -13.10 7.90
CA LYS A 5 -3.67 -12.30 6.73
C LYS A 5 -4.55 -12.69 5.55
N LEU A 6 -4.77 -11.72 4.67
CA LEU A 6 -5.42 -11.99 3.40
C LEU A 6 -4.50 -12.84 2.52
N GLU A 7 -5.03 -13.89 1.91
CA GLU A 7 -4.26 -14.74 1.02
C GLU A 7 -4.24 -14.21 -0.41
N ASN A 8 -5.30 -13.51 -0.79
CA ASN A 8 -5.44 -12.97 -2.13
C ASN A 8 -5.29 -11.45 -2.13
N LEU A 9 -4.27 -10.96 -1.43
CA LEU A 9 -4.10 -9.53 -1.21
C LEU A 9 -4.15 -8.70 -2.49
N LEU A 10 -3.39 -9.09 -3.51
CA LEU A 10 -3.30 -8.26 -4.72
C LEU A 10 -4.64 -8.12 -5.42
N GLU A 11 -5.43 -9.18 -5.43
CA GLU A 11 -6.77 -9.11 -6.01
C GLU A 11 -7.64 -8.11 -5.26
N VAL A 12 -7.63 -8.20 -3.93
CA VAL A 12 -8.42 -7.29 -3.08
C VAL A 12 -7.96 -5.84 -3.27
N VAL A 13 -6.65 -5.63 -3.29
CA VAL A 13 -6.09 -4.29 -3.48
C VAL A 13 -6.54 -3.70 -4.81
N ARG A 14 -6.41 -4.48 -5.88
CA ARG A 14 -6.72 -4.00 -7.23
C ARG A 14 -8.21 -3.73 -7.41
N ASP A 15 -9.06 -4.51 -6.75
CA ASP A 15 -10.49 -4.22 -6.73
C ASP A 15 -10.77 -2.88 -6.06
N HIS A 16 -10.13 -2.61 -4.93
CA HIS A 16 -10.31 -1.33 -4.25
C HIS A 16 -9.82 -0.16 -5.10
N VAL A 17 -8.68 -0.32 -5.76
CA VAL A 17 -8.16 0.72 -6.63
C VAL A 17 -9.11 0.99 -7.78
N ALA A 18 -9.61 -0.08 -8.41
CA ALA A 18 -10.52 0.05 -9.55
C ALA A 18 -11.80 0.79 -9.18
N LEU A 19 -12.27 0.60 -7.95
CA LEU A 19 -13.49 1.27 -7.47
C LEU A 19 -13.22 2.64 -6.86
N GLY A 20 -11.96 3.05 -6.77
CA GLY A 20 -11.59 4.29 -6.12
C GLY A 20 -11.80 4.27 -4.62
N ASN A 21 -11.86 3.08 -4.03
CA ASN A 21 -12.16 2.92 -2.61
C ASN A 21 -10.88 2.84 -1.78
N TYR A 22 -10.14 3.93 -1.76
CA TYR A 22 -8.92 4.04 -0.97
C TYR A 22 -8.68 5.48 -0.58
N VAL A 23 -8.01 5.69 0.55
CA VAL A 23 -7.65 7.02 1.00
C VAL A 23 -6.23 7.00 1.59
N ASP A 24 -5.55 8.12 1.46
CA ASP A 24 -4.28 8.34 2.14
C ASP A 24 -4.54 8.65 3.61
N THR A 25 -3.75 8.05 4.49
CA THR A 25 -3.69 8.54 5.87
C THR A 25 -2.95 9.86 5.86
N ARG A 26 -3.05 10.60 6.97
CA ARG A 26 -2.30 11.84 7.10
C ARG A 26 -0.79 11.61 6.93
N HIS A 27 -0.29 10.55 7.54
CA HIS A 27 1.12 10.19 7.44
C HIS A 27 1.52 9.93 5.99
N ALA A 28 0.66 9.22 5.25
CA ALA A 28 0.94 8.93 3.84
C ALA A 28 1.03 10.19 3.01
N LYS A 29 0.12 11.14 3.23
CA LYS A 29 0.13 12.41 2.50
C LYS A 29 1.45 13.15 2.71
N ILE A 30 1.89 13.22 3.96
CA ILE A 30 3.13 13.91 4.30
C ILE A 30 4.32 13.22 3.65
N ARG A 31 4.40 11.91 3.76
CA ARG A 31 5.53 11.15 3.23
C ARG A 31 5.60 11.21 1.71
N LYS A 32 4.44 11.11 1.04
CA LYS A 32 4.40 11.22 -0.42
C LYS A 32 4.97 12.57 -0.88
N GLU A 33 4.55 13.64 -0.22
CA GLU A 33 5.00 14.98 -0.57
C GLU A 33 6.51 15.10 -0.36
N GLN A 34 6.99 14.66 0.80
CA GLN A 34 8.41 14.73 1.13
C GLN A 34 9.28 13.94 0.15
N ARG A 35 8.75 12.85 -0.38
CA ARG A 35 9.49 11.92 -1.23
C ARG A 35 9.18 12.09 -2.71
N ARG A 36 8.35 13.06 -3.04
CA ARG A 36 7.93 13.34 -4.42
C ARG A 36 7.32 12.10 -5.07
N ILE A 37 6.47 11.42 -4.32
CA ILE A 37 5.71 10.28 -4.81
C ILE A 37 4.29 10.75 -5.06
N LEU A 38 3.83 10.63 -6.30
CA LEU A 38 2.50 11.09 -6.67
C LEU A 38 1.47 9.99 -6.45
N THR A 39 0.21 10.38 -6.34
CA THR A 39 -0.86 9.39 -6.21
C THR A 39 -0.85 8.41 -7.36
N ARG A 40 -0.61 8.87 -8.59
CA ARG A 40 -0.55 7.98 -9.75
C ARG A 40 0.59 6.96 -9.62
N ASP A 41 1.69 7.35 -8.95
CA ASP A 41 2.80 6.44 -8.72
C ASP A 41 2.39 5.33 -7.77
N VAL A 42 1.71 5.71 -6.69
CA VAL A 42 1.20 4.72 -5.71
C VAL A 42 0.24 3.77 -6.40
N VAL A 43 -0.70 4.28 -7.19
CA VAL A 43 -1.65 3.45 -7.91
C VAL A 43 -0.93 2.49 -8.86
N SER A 44 0.09 2.98 -9.56
CA SER A 44 0.88 2.15 -10.46
C SER A 44 1.51 0.97 -9.73
N ILE A 45 2.11 1.24 -8.56
CA ILE A 45 2.72 0.19 -7.74
C ILE A 45 1.67 -0.82 -7.25
N LEU A 46 0.52 -0.33 -6.79
CA LEU A 46 -0.53 -1.22 -6.31
C LEU A 46 -1.07 -2.11 -7.43
N MET A 47 -1.09 -1.61 -8.66
CA MET A 47 -1.64 -2.36 -9.78
C MET A 47 -0.64 -3.31 -10.43
N SER A 48 0.65 -3.02 -10.36
CA SER A 48 1.67 -3.81 -11.06
C SER A 48 2.69 -4.47 -10.15
N GLY A 49 2.74 -4.10 -8.88
CA GLY A 49 3.75 -4.60 -7.97
C GLY A 49 3.44 -5.99 -7.43
N PHE A 50 4.29 -6.47 -6.55
CA PHE A 50 4.11 -7.78 -5.92
C PHE A 50 3.95 -7.62 -4.41
N HIS A 51 3.30 -8.61 -3.81
CA HIS A 51 3.10 -8.63 -2.36
C HIS A 51 4.41 -9.06 -1.68
N GLU A 52 5.03 -8.12 -1.00
CA GLU A 52 6.31 -8.37 -0.31
C GLU A 52 6.00 -8.88 1.10
N LYS A 53 5.65 -10.16 1.17
CA LYS A 53 5.11 -10.77 2.39
C LYS A 53 6.01 -10.63 3.61
N LYS A 54 7.32 -10.66 3.41
CA LYS A 54 8.28 -10.54 4.54
C LYS A 54 8.17 -9.21 5.26
N LYS A 55 7.64 -8.21 4.60
CA LYS A 55 7.54 -6.86 5.16
C LYS A 55 6.17 -6.56 5.75
N ASP A 56 5.25 -7.49 5.68
CA ASP A 56 3.96 -7.33 6.36
C ASP A 56 4.18 -7.27 7.86
N LYS A 57 3.40 -6.41 8.52
CA LYS A 57 3.48 -6.29 9.97
C LYS A 57 2.07 -6.22 10.56
N PHE A 58 1.88 -6.93 11.64
CA PHE A 58 0.62 -6.85 12.37
C PHE A 58 0.67 -5.64 13.30
N ASP A 59 -0.36 -4.83 13.25
CA ASP A 59 -0.49 -3.65 14.13
C ASP A 59 -1.42 -4.02 15.28
N PRO A 60 -0.87 -4.25 16.49
CA PRO A 60 -1.71 -4.67 17.61
C PRO A 60 -2.64 -3.57 18.11
N HIS A 61 -2.31 -2.31 17.85
CA HIS A 61 -3.15 -1.20 18.26
C HIS A 61 -4.48 -1.21 17.52
N TYR A 62 -4.44 -1.40 16.20
CA TYR A 62 -5.65 -1.46 15.37
C TYR A 62 -6.10 -2.89 15.12
N GLN A 63 -5.30 -3.87 15.54
CA GLN A 63 -5.58 -5.31 15.32
C GLN A 63 -5.81 -5.61 13.84
N GLU A 64 -4.95 -5.02 12.99
CA GLU A 64 -5.01 -5.21 11.55
C GLU A 64 -3.62 -5.42 11.01
N TRP A 65 -3.54 -6.06 9.86
CA TRP A 65 -2.27 -6.23 9.17
C TRP A 65 -1.98 -5.02 8.32
N ASN A 66 -0.72 -4.60 8.33
CA ASN A 66 -0.21 -3.65 7.36
C ASN A 66 0.56 -4.45 6.32
N TYR A 67 0.15 -4.32 5.07
CA TYR A 67 0.70 -5.13 3.98
C TYR A 67 1.65 -4.30 3.13
N ALA A 68 2.71 -4.94 2.64
CA ALA A 68 3.70 -4.27 1.80
C ALA A 68 3.56 -4.74 0.35
N ILE A 69 3.43 -3.77 -0.55
CA ILE A 69 3.43 -4.03 -1.98
C ILE A 69 4.59 -3.25 -2.59
N ARG A 70 5.43 -3.95 -3.35
CA ARG A 70 6.65 -3.37 -3.88
C ARG A 70 6.63 -3.44 -5.39
N GLY A 71 7.08 -2.37 -6.02
CA GLY A 71 7.14 -2.32 -7.46
C GLY A 71 8.08 -1.25 -7.94
N LYS A 72 8.18 -1.12 -9.25
CA LYS A 72 9.11 -0.22 -9.88
C LYS A 72 8.39 0.77 -10.77
N LEU A 73 8.79 2.03 -10.67
CA LEU A 73 8.35 3.07 -11.59
C LEU A 73 9.37 3.10 -12.72
N GLU A 74 9.08 2.37 -13.77
CA GLU A 74 10.06 2.12 -14.82
C GLU A 74 10.56 3.39 -15.49
N SER A 75 9.66 4.34 -15.70
CA SER A 75 10.02 5.58 -16.38
C SER A 75 11.03 6.41 -15.59
N GLU A 76 11.12 6.21 -14.28
CA GLU A 76 11.99 6.98 -13.41
C GLU A 76 13.06 6.13 -12.75
N ASP A 77 13.06 4.83 -13.02
CA ASP A 77 13.99 3.89 -12.41
C ASP A 77 13.98 3.97 -10.88
N ARG A 78 12.78 4.11 -10.32
CA ARG A 78 12.57 4.20 -8.87
C ARG A 78 11.83 2.98 -8.40
N GLU A 79 12.24 2.44 -7.25
CA GLU A 79 11.57 1.32 -6.64
C GLU A 79 10.86 1.80 -5.39
N ILE A 80 9.58 1.44 -5.27
CA ILE A 80 8.71 1.97 -4.23
C ILE A 80 8.06 0.82 -3.49
N ARG A 81 8.02 0.94 -2.16
CA ARG A 81 7.21 0.04 -1.32
C ARG A 81 6.04 0.85 -0.79
N VAL A 82 4.83 0.39 -1.04
CA VAL A 82 3.62 1.01 -0.51
C VAL A 82 3.09 0.13 0.62
N ILE A 83 2.81 0.74 1.76
CA ILE A 83 2.23 0.04 2.90
C ILE A 83 0.76 0.39 2.96
N ILE A 84 -0.09 -0.63 3.00
CA ILE A 84 -1.55 -0.44 3.03
C ILE A 84 -2.15 -1.27 4.15
N SER A 85 -3.37 -0.89 4.52
CA SER A 85 -4.18 -1.66 5.44
C SER A 85 -5.64 -1.49 5.04
N PHE A 86 -6.53 -2.11 5.77
CA PHE A 86 -7.97 -2.03 5.51
C PHE A 86 -8.72 -1.73 6.79
N ASP A 87 -9.77 -0.92 6.68
CA ASP A 87 -10.71 -0.74 7.78
C ASP A 87 -12.11 -1.07 7.27
N GLU A 88 -13.13 -0.73 8.04
CA GLU A 88 -14.51 -1.05 7.67
C GLU A 88 -14.97 -0.32 6.42
N GLU A 89 -14.32 0.79 6.09
CA GLU A 89 -14.73 1.63 4.97
C GLU A 89 -13.95 1.38 3.69
N GLY A 90 -12.79 0.71 3.78
CA GLY A 90 -12.02 0.44 2.58
C GLY A 90 -10.53 0.36 2.84
N MET A 91 -9.76 0.65 1.80
CA MET A 91 -8.32 0.53 1.86
C MET A 91 -7.67 1.85 2.29
N LEU A 92 -6.70 1.72 3.19
CA LEU A 92 -5.91 2.85 3.68
C LEU A 92 -4.50 2.75 3.13
N ILE A 93 -3.99 3.86 2.62
CA ILE A 93 -2.58 3.95 2.24
C ILE A 93 -1.86 4.54 3.44
N ILE A 94 -1.00 3.72 4.05
CA ILE A 94 -0.31 4.08 5.29
C ILE A 94 0.93 4.90 5.02
N THR A 95 1.73 4.48 4.04
CA THR A 95 2.93 5.22 3.66
C THR A 95 3.47 4.67 2.34
N ALA A 96 4.37 5.43 1.73
CA ALA A 96 5.08 5.01 0.54
C ALA A 96 6.56 5.32 0.76
N ILE A 97 7.42 4.35 0.47
CA ILE A 97 8.83 4.42 0.77
C ILE A 97 9.63 4.17 -0.49
N GLU A 98 10.56 5.05 -0.79
CA GLU A 98 11.46 4.82 -1.90
C GLU A 98 12.62 3.93 -1.46
N LEU A 99 12.91 2.91 -2.25
CA LEU A 99 13.98 1.96 -1.95
C LEU A 99 15.20 2.27 -2.80
N GLN A 100 16.35 2.04 -2.24
CA GLN A 100 17.63 2.28 -2.93
C GLN A 100 18.11 1.02 -3.62
#